data_ae4af95f9ef27149e823a2819a57420b
#
_entry.id   ae4af95f9ef27149e823a2819a57420b
#
_cell.length_a   1.000
_cell.length_b   1.000
_cell.length_c   1.000
_cell.angle_alpha   90.00
_cell.angle_beta   90.00
_cell.angle_gamma   90.00
#
_symmetry.space_group_name_H-M   'P 1'
#
loop_
_entity.id
_entity.type
_entity.pdbx_description
1 polymer ?
#
loop_
_entity_poly.entity_id
_entity_poly.type
_entity_poly.pdbx_seq_one_letter_code
_entity_poly.pdbx_strand_id
1 'polypeptide(L)'
;MESLQVLVVSMGRKDLSLANKMNFDCSAIIANQTDRCDYISERREYGLVEMYSTDTRGVGVNRNIALAAADAEFILFADDDISYYDGLKRNVLKAFSDEPRADIMVFGVDIVKNGEIAERRRHKDRERRIWNSMRFGTCVMAARREAIERNSIIFNTNFGGGCIYGSGEDSLFLKACFDCGLRVFSSSYVLGTCSKDASSWFTGCNEKYFFDRGALMGYLFPKMPHLMALYFAVNFKKETDIRCKKRISLMLAGLRAGKKLIPYSEYSTEEST
;
A
#
# COMPACT_ATOMS: atom_id res chain seq x y z
N MET A 1 -8.87 -6.63 -26.15
CA MET A 1 -9.76 -6.85 -24.98
C MET A 1 -9.08 -6.27 -23.78
N GLU A 2 -9.76 -5.38 -23.05
CA GLU A 2 -9.23 -4.81 -21.79
C GLU A 2 -8.78 -5.94 -20.85
N SER A 3 -7.56 -5.86 -20.33
CA SER A 3 -6.95 -6.89 -19.51
C SER A 3 -6.68 -6.35 -18.09
N LEU A 4 -6.83 -7.20 -17.09
CA LEU A 4 -6.55 -6.92 -15.68
C LEU A 4 -5.54 -7.93 -15.14
N GLN A 5 -4.54 -7.44 -14.39
CA GLN A 5 -3.63 -8.24 -13.57
C GLN A 5 -3.70 -7.81 -12.12
N VAL A 6 -3.77 -8.77 -11.20
CA VAL A 6 -3.64 -8.50 -9.76
C VAL A 6 -2.17 -8.60 -9.38
N LEU A 7 -1.62 -7.55 -8.78
CA LEU A 7 -0.24 -7.46 -8.33
C LEU A 7 -0.19 -7.69 -6.81
N VAL A 8 0.16 -8.89 -6.41
CA VAL A 8 0.13 -9.34 -5.01
C VAL A 8 1.51 -9.23 -4.39
N VAL A 9 1.59 -8.67 -3.20
CA VAL A 9 2.78 -8.80 -2.36
C VAL A 9 2.57 -9.87 -1.30
N SER A 10 3.55 -10.74 -1.14
CA SER A 10 3.49 -11.85 -0.19
C SER A 10 4.87 -12.18 0.36
N MET A 11 4.93 -13.07 1.34
CA MET A 11 6.15 -13.49 2.00
C MET A 11 6.14 -14.99 2.29
N GLY A 12 7.28 -15.67 2.02
CA GLY A 12 7.51 -17.06 2.40
C GLY A 12 6.65 -18.10 1.66
N ARG A 13 6.09 -17.76 0.49
CA ARG A 13 5.31 -18.71 -0.31
C ARG A 13 6.20 -19.72 -1.01
N LYS A 14 5.71 -20.96 -1.12
CA LYS A 14 6.42 -22.07 -1.78
C LYS A 14 5.80 -22.43 -3.13
N ASP A 15 4.54 -22.08 -3.34
CA ASP A 15 3.72 -22.43 -4.49
C ASP A 15 2.66 -21.36 -4.81
N LEU A 16 1.86 -21.61 -5.84
CA LEU A 16 0.81 -20.71 -6.33
C LEU A 16 -0.56 -20.93 -5.65
N SER A 17 -0.65 -21.65 -4.51
CA SER A 17 -1.91 -21.92 -3.81
C SER A 17 -2.59 -20.65 -3.28
N LEU A 18 -1.82 -19.56 -3.08
CA LEU A 18 -2.35 -18.26 -2.71
C LEU A 18 -3.41 -17.75 -3.70
N ALA A 19 -3.24 -18.02 -4.99
CA ALA A 19 -4.19 -17.60 -6.02
C ALA A 19 -5.59 -18.20 -5.81
N ASN A 20 -5.68 -19.44 -5.33
CA ASN A 20 -6.97 -20.07 -5.00
C ASN A 20 -7.60 -19.41 -3.76
N LYS A 21 -6.77 -19.14 -2.73
CA LYS A 21 -7.24 -18.49 -1.50
C LYS A 21 -7.78 -17.08 -1.77
N MET A 22 -7.16 -16.35 -2.69
CA MET A 22 -7.55 -14.97 -3.02
C MET A 22 -8.72 -14.89 -4.01
N ASN A 23 -9.15 -16.00 -4.64
CA ASN A 23 -10.28 -16.11 -5.56
C ASN A 23 -10.15 -15.19 -6.78
N PHE A 24 -9.02 -15.29 -7.51
CA PHE A 24 -8.82 -14.52 -8.75
C PHE A 24 -9.69 -15.02 -9.90
N ASP A 25 -10.19 -14.10 -10.72
CA ASP A 25 -10.84 -14.35 -12.02
C ASP A 25 -10.10 -13.67 -13.19
N CYS A 26 -8.80 -13.37 -12.99
CA CYS A 26 -7.91 -12.75 -13.97
C CYS A 26 -6.46 -13.14 -13.68
N SER A 27 -5.54 -12.76 -14.59
CA SER A 27 -4.11 -12.98 -14.41
C SER A 27 -3.59 -12.33 -13.13
N ALA A 28 -2.53 -12.89 -12.54
CA ALA A 28 -1.94 -12.35 -11.33
C ALA A 28 -0.42 -12.52 -11.31
N ILE A 29 0.26 -11.54 -10.70
CA ILE A 29 1.69 -11.56 -10.39
C ILE A 29 1.85 -11.51 -8.89
N ILE A 30 2.55 -12.49 -8.32
CA ILE A 30 2.85 -12.60 -6.90
C ILE A 30 4.32 -12.26 -6.70
N ALA A 31 4.64 -11.11 -6.13
CA ALA A 31 5.98 -10.80 -5.67
C ALA A 31 6.16 -11.37 -4.26
N ASN A 32 6.98 -12.39 -4.15
CA ASN A 32 7.15 -13.20 -2.96
C ASN A 32 8.52 -12.96 -2.32
N GLN A 33 8.53 -12.37 -1.15
CA GLN A 33 9.73 -12.11 -0.37
C GLN A 33 10.13 -13.38 0.38
N THR A 34 11.34 -13.90 0.12
CA THR A 34 11.84 -15.16 0.69
C THR A 34 13.36 -15.12 0.85
N ASP A 35 14.01 -16.26 1.02
CA ASP A 35 15.45 -16.43 1.15
C ASP A 35 16.14 -16.92 -0.14
N ARG A 36 15.40 -16.97 -1.26
CA ARG A 36 15.90 -17.44 -2.56
C ARG A 36 15.33 -16.62 -3.71
N CYS A 37 16.03 -16.65 -4.84
CA CYS A 37 15.52 -16.14 -6.10
C CYS A 37 14.96 -17.30 -6.93
N ASP A 38 13.71 -17.22 -7.33
CA ASP A 38 13.00 -18.29 -8.05
C ASP A 38 11.83 -17.69 -8.86
N TYR A 39 11.42 -18.40 -9.91
CA TYR A 39 10.27 -18.05 -10.72
C TYR A 39 9.44 -19.28 -11.02
N ILE A 40 8.14 -19.21 -10.74
CA ILE A 40 7.17 -20.24 -11.12
C ILE A 40 5.96 -19.60 -11.79
N SER A 41 5.36 -20.31 -12.75
CA SER A 41 4.15 -19.85 -13.40
C SER A 41 3.21 -21.01 -13.72
N GLU A 42 1.93 -20.71 -13.78
CA GLU A 42 0.86 -21.66 -14.12
C GLU A 42 -0.21 -20.94 -14.93
N ARG A 43 -0.56 -21.54 -16.08
CA ARG A 43 -1.71 -21.06 -16.86
C ARG A 43 -2.98 -21.70 -16.35
N ARG A 44 -3.92 -20.87 -15.97
CA ARG A 44 -5.26 -21.25 -15.50
C ARG A 44 -6.34 -20.82 -16.50
N GLU A 45 -7.57 -21.26 -16.31
CA GLU A 45 -8.70 -20.90 -17.20
C GLU A 45 -8.91 -19.38 -17.29
N TYR A 46 -8.69 -18.66 -16.20
CA TYR A 46 -8.91 -17.21 -16.12
C TYR A 46 -7.67 -16.36 -16.45
N GLY A 47 -6.51 -16.96 -16.68
CA GLY A 47 -5.29 -16.23 -17.02
C GLY A 47 -4.00 -16.89 -16.55
N LEU A 48 -2.89 -16.17 -16.66
CA LEU A 48 -1.57 -16.59 -16.19
C LEU A 48 -1.38 -16.13 -14.74
N VAL A 49 -0.94 -17.05 -13.89
CA VAL A 49 -0.49 -16.74 -12.51
C VAL A 49 1.01 -16.96 -12.44
N GLU A 50 1.73 -15.94 -12.02
CA GLU A 50 3.18 -15.92 -11.94
C GLU A 50 3.62 -15.58 -10.52
N MET A 51 4.72 -16.18 -10.06
CA MET A 51 5.34 -15.81 -8.80
C MET A 51 6.83 -15.56 -8.98
N TYR A 52 7.26 -14.37 -8.64
CA TYR A 52 8.66 -13.94 -8.58
C TYR A 52 9.10 -13.96 -7.12
N SER A 53 9.92 -14.92 -6.75
CA SER A 53 10.53 -15.02 -5.43
C SER A 53 11.88 -14.32 -5.40
N THR A 54 12.12 -13.47 -4.42
CA THR A 54 13.37 -12.73 -4.27
C THR A 54 13.81 -12.69 -2.81
N ASP A 55 15.11 -12.56 -2.58
CA ASP A 55 15.74 -12.41 -1.26
C ASP A 55 15.75 -10.95 -0.76
N THR A 56 15.09 -10.05 -1.48
CA THR A 56 14.94 -8.65 -1.10
C THR A 56 14.00 -8.47 0.10
N ARG A 57 14.08 -7.30 0.74
CA ARG A 57 13.24 -6.95 1.87
C ARG A 57 12.54 -5.62 1.66
N GLY A 58 11.29 -5.54 2.12
CA GLY A 58 10.46 -4.34 2.08
C GLY A 58 9.31 -4.43 1.10
N VAL A 59 8.10 -4.07 1.58
CA VAL A 59 6.86 -4.13 0.80
C VAL A 59 6.91 -3.27 -0.47
N GLY A 60 7.58 -2.10 -0.41
CA GLY A 60 7.76 -1.22 -1.56
C GLY A 60 8.60 -1.87 -2.67
N VAL A 61 9.66 -2.61 -2.30
CA VAL A 61 10.48 -3.38 -3.25
C VAL A 61 9.63 -4.46 -3.92
N ASN A 62 8.88 -5.23 -3.15
CA ASN A 62 7.99 -6.27 -3.70
C ASN A 62 6.93 -5.70 -4.65
N ARG A 63 6.29 -4.57 -4.29
CA ARG A 63 5.33 -3.92 -5.18
C ARG A 63 5.97 -3.44 -6.47
N ASN A 64 7.21 -2.95 -6.42
CA ASN A 64 7.94 -2.54 -7.61
C ASN A 64 8.33 -3.72 -8.50
N ILE A 65 8.67 -4.89 -7.91
CA ILE A 65 8.92 -6.13 -8.67
C ILE A 65 7.64 -6.54 -9.42
N ALA A 66 6.49 -6.60 -8.73
CA ALA A 66 5.23 -6.96 -9.37
C ALA A 66 4.82 -5.94 -10.44
N LEU A 67 5.04 -4.64 -10.20
CA LEU A 67 4.75 -3.57 -11.14
C LEU A 67 5.63 -3.66 -12.40
N ALA A 68 6.91 -3.96 -12.24
CA ALA A 68 7.85 -4.10 -13.36
C ALA A 68 7.57 -5.33 -14.24
N ALA A 69 6.95 -6.37 -13.69
CA ALA A 69 6.57 -7.58 -14.41
C ALA A 69 5.17 -7.48 -15.08
N ALA A 70 4.39 -6.45 -14.74
CA ALA A 70 3.01 -6.30 -15.22
C ALA A 70 2.96 -5.93 -16.71
N ASP A 71 2.04 -6.56 -17.45
CA ASP A 71 1.81 -6.33 -18.88
C ASP A 71 0.34 -6.02 -19.26
N ALA A 72 -0.61 -6.18 -18.34
CA ALA A 72 -2.01 -5.87 -18.57
C ALA A 72 -2.28 -4.37 -18.67
N GLU A 73 -3.39 -3.99 -19.30
CA GLU A 73 -3.84 -2.60 -19.42
C GLU A 73 -4.17 -1.98 -18.05
N PHE A 74 -4.85 -2.76 -17.20
CA PHE A 74 -5.18 -2.38 -15.85
C PHE A 74 -4.45 -3.28 -14.86
N ILE A 75 -3.99 -2.68 -13.76
CA ILE A 75 -3.34 -3.37 -12.64
C ILE A 75 -4.12 -3.09 -11.35
N LEU A 76 -4.25 -4.10 -10.49
CA LEU A 76 -4.85 -3.99 -9.16
C LEU A 76 -3.82 -4.43 -8.12
N PHE A 77 -3.41 -3.54 -7.25
CA PHE A 77 -2.51 -3.88 -6.14
C PHE A 77 -3.25 -4.64 -5.04
N ALA A 78 -2.62 -5.64 -4.47
CA ALA A 78 -3.18 -6.48 -3.43
C ALA A 78 -2.13 -6.90 -2.38
N ASP A 79 -2.60 -7.04 -1.14
CA ASP A 79 -1.87 -7.76 -0.09
C ASP A 79 -2.42 -9.20 -0.02
N ASP A 80 -1.67 -10.15 0.52
CA ASP A 80 -1.99 -11.59 0.52
C ASP A 80 -3.04 -12.02 1.57
N ASP A 81 -3.62 -11.05 2.27
CA ASP A 81 -4.71 -11.21 3.23
C ASP A 81 -6.11 -10.87 2.66
N ILE A 82 -6.18 -10.57 1.34
CA ILE A 82 -7.43 -10.28 0.65
C ILE A 82 -8.00 -11.54 0.00
N SER A 83 -9.32 -11.71 0.11
CA SER A 83 -10.10 -12.68 -0.67
C SER A 83 -11.17 -11.93 -1.45
N TYR A 84 -11.16 -12.05 -2.78
CA TYR A 84 -12.06 -11.31 -3.66
C TYR A 84 -13.43 -11.97 -3.77
N TYR A 85 -14.45 -11.15 -3.97
CA TYR A 85 -15.78 -11.60 -4.36
C TYR A 85 -15.81 -11.96 -5.86
N ASP A 86 -16.75 -12.81 -6.25
CA ASP A 86 -16.92 -13.20 -7.64
C ASP A 86 -17.15 -11.99 -8.55
N GLY A 87 -16.54 -12.03 -9.73
CA GLY A 87 -16.61 -10.96 -10.71
C GLY A 87 -15.65 -9.79 -10.45
N LEU A 88 -14.52 -10.05 -9.82
CA LEU A 88 -13.46 -9.05 -9.60
C LEU A 88 -13.10 -8.31 -10.88
N LYS A 89 -12.70 -9.04 -11.93
CA LYS A 89 -12.31 -8.45 -13.20
C LYS A 89 -13.41 -7.57 -13.79
N ARG A 90 -14.63 -8.10 -13.85
CA ARG A 90 -15.79 -7.35 -14.36
C ARG A 90 -16.01 -6.05 -13.59
N ASN A 91 -15.96 -6.08 -12.26
CA ASN A 91 -16.24 -4.91 -11.42
C ASN A 91 -15.14 -3.84 -11.55
N VAL A 92 -13.87 -4.25 -11.65
CA VAL A 92 -12.76 -3.31 -11.85
C VAL A 92 -12.86 -2.65 -13.23
N LEU A 93 -13.01 -3.43 -14.30
CA LEU A 93 -13.11 -2.90 -15.67
C LEU A 93 -14.34 -2.01 -15.83
N LYS A 94 -15.48 -2.41 -15.26
CA LYS A 94 -16.69 -1.58 -15.28
C LYS A 94 -16.48 -0.23 -14.58
N ALA A 95 -15.79 -0.18 -13.45
CA ALA A 95 -15.51 1.08 -12.76
C ALA A 95 -14.69 2.05 -13.63
N PHE A 96 -13.70 1.54 -14.38
CA PHE A 96 -12.94 2.36 -15.34
C PHE A 96 -13.74 2.74 -16.58
N SER A 97 -14.66 1.88 -17.04
CA SER A 97 -15.57 2.19 -18.13
C SER A 97 -16.59 3.27 -17.73
N ASP A 98 -17.12 3.21 -16.49
CA ASP A 98 -18.06 4.20 -15.96
C ASP A 98 -17.38 5.57 -15.71
N GLU A 99 -16.08 5.59 -15.44
CA GLU A 99 -15.28 6.82 -15.29
C GLU A 99 -13.99 6.75 -16.14
N PRO A 100 -14.11 7.01 -17.45
CA PRO A 100 -12.96 6.89 -18.38
C PRO A 100 -11.80 7.85 -18.09
N ARG A 101 -12.05 8.91 -17.29
CA ARG A 101 -11.04 9.91 -16.90
C ARG A 101 -10.17 9.43 -15.75
N ALA A 102 -10.51 8.31 -15.11
CA ALA A 102 -9.73 7.79 -13.98
C ALA A 102 -8.42 7.17 -14.47
N ASP A 103 -7.31 7.63 -13.92
CA ASP A 103 -6.01 6.95 -14.01
C ASP A 103 -5.87 5.93 -12.89
N ILE A 104 -6.44 6.24 -11.72
CA ILE A 104 -6.44 5.40 -10.52
C ILE A 104 -7.86 5.30 -9.96
N MET A 105 -8.25 4.08 -9.60
CA MET A 105 -9.52 3.78 -8.96
C MET A 105 -9.31 3.14 -7.60
N VAL A 106 -9.97 3.67 -6.55
CA VAL A 106 -9.95 3.12 -5.19
C VAL A 106 -11.29 2.46 -4.89
N PHE A 107 -11.25 1.23 -4.42
CA PHE A 107 -12.42 0.38 -4.17
C PHE A 107 -12.72 0.22 -2.68
N GLY A 108 -13.94 -0.25 -2.39
CA GLY A 108 -14.34 -0.68 -1.07
C GLY A 108 -13.79 -2.08 -0.74
N VAL A 109 -13.71 -2.37 0.56
CA VAL A 109 -13.36 -3.70 1.10
C VAL A 109 -14.08 -3.92 2.43
N ASP A 110 -14.44 -5.16 2.72
CA ASP A 110 -14.95 -5.58 4.02
C ASP A 110 -13.79 -6.07 4.89
N ILE A 111 -13.65 -5.49 6.07
CA ILE A 111 -12.64 -5.94 7.02
C ILE A 111 -13.21 -7.04 7.88
N VAL A 112 -12.57 -8.21 7.85
CA VAL A 112 -12.93 -9.37 8.66
C VAL A 112 -12.00 -9.48 9.87
N LYS A 113 -12.57 -9.79 11.02
CA LYS A 113 -11.85 -10.11 12.25
C LYS A 113 -12.56 -11.26 12.95
N ASN A 114 -11.82 -12.29 13.34
CA ASN A 114 -12.37 -13.50 13.95
C ASN A 114 -13.49 -14.17 13.11
N GLY A 115 -13.38 -14.12 11.78
CA GLY A 115 -14.35 -14.71 10.86
C GLY A 115 -15.61 -13.87 10.59
N GLU A 116 -15.77 -12.71 11.24
CA GLU A 116 -16.94 -11.83 11.06
C GLU A 116 -16.54 -10.48 10.45
N ILE A 117 -17.47 -9.85 9.72
CA ILE A 117 -17.27 -8.52 9.16
C ILE A 117 -17.27 -7.49 10.30
N ALA A 118 -16.09 -6.99 10.66
CA ALA A 118 -15.91 -5.98 11.71
C ALA A 118 -16.10 -4.55 11.20
N GLU A 119 -15.77 -4.27 9.92
CA GLU A 119 -15.88 -2.94 9.33
C GLU A 119 -16.20 -3.06 7.83
N ARG A 120 -17.12 -2.24 7.35
CA ARG A 120 -17.45 -2.13 5.92
C ARG A 120 -16.92 -0.83 5.36
N ARG A 121 -15.83 -0.89 4.60
CA ARG A 121 -15.25 0.28 3.94
C ARG A 121 -15.92 0.49 2.59
N ARG A 122 -16.77 1.49 2.54
CA ARG A 122 -17.52 1.88 1.34
C ARG A 122 -17.11 3.27 0.88
N HIS A 123 -17.12 3.45 -0.43
CA HIS A 123 -16.85 4.74 -1.05
C HIS A 123 -18.04 5.17 -1.90
N LYS A 124 -18.15 6.47 -2.15
CA LYS A 124 -19.04 7.02 -3.17
C LYS A 124 -18.24 7.20 -4.46
N ASP A 125 -18.91 7.01 -5.60
CA ASP A 125 -18.31 7.25 -6.90
C ASP A 125 -18.02 8.74 -7.06
N ARG A 126 -16.75 9.11 -7.02
CA ARG A 126 -16.31 10.51 -7.16
C ARG A 126 -14.81 10.64 -7.35
N GLU A 127 -14.41 11.75 -7.97
CA GLU A 127 -13.02 12.19 -8.02
C GLU A 127 -12.50 12.52 -6.61
N ARG A 128 -11.27 12.13 -6.35
CA ARG A 128 -10.59 12.33 -5.07
C ARG A 128 -9.55 13.44 -5.19
N ARG A 129 -9.32 14.11 -4.08
CA ARG A 129 -8.26 15.11 -3.93
C ARG A 129 -7.20 14.58 -2.97
N ILE A 130 -5.96 15.04 -3.11
CA ILE A 130 -4.82 14.61 -2.32
C ILE A 130 -5.13 14.59 -0.80
N TRP A 131 -5.77 15.63 -0.27
CA TRP A 131 -6.02 15.80 1.17
C TRP A 131 -6.92 14.72 1.80
N ASN A 132 -7.78 14.08 1.03
CA ASN A 132 -8.68 13.03 1.53
C ASN A 132 -8.32 11.64 1.01
N SER A 133 -7.18 11.50 0.32
CA SER A 133 -6.74 10.25 -0.29
C SER A 133 -5.58 9.58 0.45
N MET A 134 -4.80 10.32 1.26
CA MET A 134 -3.62 9.82 1.98
C MET A 134 -3.89 8.70 3.00
N ARG A 135 -5.14 8.33 3.21
CA ARG A 135 -5.58 7.25 4.11
C ARG A 135 -5.93 5.95 3.39
N PHE A 136 -5.92 5.95 2.05
CA PHE A 136 -6.20 4.73 1.30
C PHE A 136 -4.97 3.84 1.28
N GLY A 137 -5.16 2.55 1.57
CA GLY A 137 -4.16 1.53 1.34
C GLY A 137 -4.11 1.14 -0.13
N THR A 138 -2.95 0.78 -0.64
CA THR A 138 -2.80 0.35 -2.04
C THR A 138 -3.49 -0.97 -2.32
N CYS A 139 -3.70 -1.82 -1.34
CA CYS A 139 -4.32 -3.14 -1.49
C CYS A 139 -5.74 -3.16 -2.10
N VAL A 140 -6.34 -2.00 -2.34
CA VAL A 140 -7.64 -1.83 -3.02
C VAL A 140 -7.59 -0.76 -4.11
N MET A 141 -6.40 -0.48 -4.65
CA MET A 141 -6.20 0.47 -5.73
C MET A 141 -5.94 -0.26 -7.04
N ALA A 142 -6.71 0.08 -8.07
CA ALA A 142 -6.36 -0.25 -9.43
C ALA A 142 -5.87 0.99 -10.18
N ALA A 143 -5.06 0.78 -11.20
CA ALA A 143 -4.51 1.84 -12.04
C ALA A 143 -4.50 1.45 -13.52
N ARG A 144 -4.56 2.43 -14.41
CA ARG A 144 -4.11 2.26 -15.79
C ARG A 144 -2.58 2.12 -15.75
N ARG A 145 -2.05 0.96 -16.16
CA ARG A 145 -0.61 0.68 -16.12
C ARG A 145 0.20 1.75 -16.87
N GLU A 146 -0.24 2.12 -18.06
CA GLU A 146 0.41 3.15 -18.87
C GLU A 146 0.55 4.50 -18.14
N ALA A 147 -0.45 4.90 -17.33
CA ALA A 147 -0.38 6.14 -16.57
C ALA A 147 0.74 6.11 -15.51
N ILE A 148 0.97 4.97 -14.89
CA ILE A 148 2.05 4.75 -13.92
C ILE A 148 3.41 4.74 -14.64
N GLU A 149 3.55 3.97 -15.71
CA GLU A 149 4.80 3.81 -16.46
C GLU A 149 5.26 5.10 -17.13
N ARG A 150 4.36 5.80 -17.83
CA ARG A 150 4.65 7.07 -18.50
C ARG A 150 5.22 8.13 -17.56
N ASN A 151 4.81 8.10 -16.29
CA ASN A 151 5.27 9.03 -15.26
C ASN A 151 6.39 8.43 -14.39
N SER A 152 6.87 7.22 -14.68
CA SER A 152 7.91 6.51 -13.90
C SER A 152 7.59 6.44 -12.41
N ILE A 153 6.32 6.24 -12.06
CA ILE A 153 5.87 6.20 -10.66
C ILE A 153 6.19 4.83 -10.09
N ILE A 154 6.94 4.81 -8.98
CA ILE A 154 7.30 3.61 -8.23
C ILE A 154 7.00 3.78 -6.74
N PHE A 155 6.90 2.69 -6.02
CA PHE A 155 6.81 2.72 -4.56
C PHE A 155 8.14 3.13 -3.94
N ASN A 156 8.07 3.95 -2.89
CA ASN A 156 9.24 4.30 -2.10
C ASN A 156 9.69 3.08 -1.29
N THR A 157 10.98 2.75 -1.37
CA THR A 157 11.57 1.55 -0.76
C THR A 157 12.07 1.76 0.67
N ASN A 158 12.01 2.99 1.19
CA ASN A 158 12.40 3.30 2.56
C ASN A 158 11.23 3.27 3.53
N PHE A 159 9.98 3.21 3.03
CA PHE A 159 8.75 3.23 3.81
C PHE A 159 7.94 1.95 3.57
N GLY A 160 7.23 1.49 4.62
CA GLY A 160 6.38 0.31 4.57
C GLY A 160 6.90 -0.83 5.41
N GLY A 161 6.16 -1.94 5.45
CA GLY A 161 6.55 -3.14 6.17
C GLY A 161 7.91 -3.68 5.70
N GLY A 162 8.81 -3.96 6.65
CA GLY A 162 10.17 -4.43 6.37
C GLY A 162 11.17 -3.36 5.91
N CYS A 163 10.79 -2.08 5.92
CA CYS A 163 11.64 -0.95 5.54
C CYS A 163 12.18 -0.19 6.75
N ILE A 164 13.02 0.82 6.50
CA ILE A 164 13.57 1.72 7.54
C ILE A 164 12.45 2.35 8.37
N TYR A 165 11.43 2.88 7.70
CA TYR A 165 10.24 3.48 8.31
C TYR A 165 9.03 2.57 8.07
N GLY A 166 8.39 2.10 9.12
CA GLY A 166 7.43 0.99 9.12
C GLY A 166 6.11 1.23 8.40
N SER A 167 5.88 2.40 7.79
CA SER A 167 4.64 2.67 7.04
C SER A 167 4.72 3.99 6.27
N GLY A 168 3.88 4.17 5.24
CA GLY A 168 3.74 5.43 4.51
C GLY A 168 3.92 5.29 3.00
N GLU A 169 4.30 4.13 2.52
CA GLU A 169 4.52 3.83 1.10
C GLU A 169 3.26 4.08 0.25
N ASP A 170 2.08 3.70 0.77
CA ASP A 170 0.78 3.93 0.10
C ASP A 170 0.51 5.43 -0.11
N SER A 171 0.74 6.21 0.96
CA SER A 171 0.54 7.66 0.92
C SER A 171 1.53 8.34 -0.02
N LEU A 172 2.80 7.86 -0.05
CA LEU A 172 3.83 8.39 -0.95
C LEU A 172 3.54 8.02 -2.40
N PHE A 173 3.07 6.81 -2.67
CA PHE A 173 2.64 6.40 -4.01
C PHE A 173 1.50 7.29 -4.52
N LEU A 174 0.44 7.46 -3.73
CA LEU A 174 -0.67 8.35 -4.10
C LEU A 174 -0.21 9.80 -4.28
N LYS A 175 0.68 10.29 -3.42
CA LYS A 175 1.24 11.63 -3.58
C LYS A 175 1.96 11.76 -4.92
N ALA A 176 2.80 10.80 -5.29
CA ALA A 176 3.49 10.81 -6.59
C ALA A 176 2.50 10.84 -7.75
N CYS A 177 1.40 10.05 -7.67
CA CYS A 177 0.34 10.09 -8.66
C CYS A 177 -0.29 11.48 -8.79
N PHE A 178 -0.64 12.12 -7.67
CA PHE A 178 -1.21 13.48 -7.70
C PHE A 178 -0.20 14.54 -8.17
N ASP A 179 1.07 14.43 -7.80
CA ASP A 179 2.13 15.34 -8.23
C ASP A 179 2.35 15.26 -9.75
N CYS A 180 2.15 14.09 -10.36
CA CYS A 180 2.16 13.88 -11.81
C CYS A 180 0.85 14.27 -12.51
N GLY A 181 -0.14 14.78 -11.77
CA GLY A 181 -1.44 15.18 -12.33
C GLY A 181 -2.40 14.03 -12.64
N LEU A 182 -2.13 12.81 -12.14
CA LEU A 182 -3.03 11.67 -12.34
C LEU A 182 -4.35 11.88 -11.60
N ARG A 183 -5.43 11.46 -12.23
CA ARG A 183 -6.78 11.58 -11.69
C ARG A 183 -7.16 10.33 -10.89
N VAL A 184 -7.40 10.54 -9.61
CA VAL A 184 -7.77 9.50 -8.66
C VAL A 184 -9.27 9.56 -8.41
N PHE A 185 -9.96 8.44 -8.63
CA PHE A 185 -11.38 8.28 -8.33
C PHE A 185 -11.59 7.19 -7.28
N SER A 186 -12.74 7.19 -6.67
CA SER A 186 -13.20 6.06 -5.86
C SER A 186 -14.47 5.49 -6.43
N SER A 187 -14.62 4.20 -6.29
CA SER A 187 -15.79 3.45 -6.74
C SER A 187 -16.60 2.92 -5.54
N SER A 188 -17.91 2.82 -5.72
CA SER A 188 -18.84 2.19 -4.78
C SER A 188 -18.72 0.65 -4.79
N TYR A 189 -18.06 0.06 -5.78
CA TYR A 189 -17.81 -1.39 -5.81
C TYR A 189 -16.96 -1.83 -4.62
N VAL A 190 -17.30 -3.00 -4.08
CA VAL A 190 -16.57 -3.70 -3.03
C VAL A 190 -15.93 -4.93 -3.62
N LEU A 191 -14.61 -5.01 -3.56
CA LEU A 191 -13.89 -6.06 -4.26
C LEU A 191 -13.83 -7.38 -3.48
N GLY A 192 -13.88 -7.35 -2.14
CA GLY A 192 -13.71 -8.55 -1.35
C GLY A 192 -13.59 -8.27 0.15
N THR A 193 -13.01 -9.22 0.85
CA THR A 193 -12.70 -9.16 2.29
C THR A 193 -11.20 -9.07 2.52
N CYS A 194 -10.79 -8.35 3.56
CA CYS A 194 -9.42 -8.27 4.04
C CYS A 194 -9.39 -8.74 5.50
N SER A 195 -8.60 -9.77 5.80
CA SER A 195 -8.44 -10.30 7.16
C SER A 195 -7.46 -9.45 7.96
N LYS A 196 -7.87 -9.06 9.18
CA LYS A 196 -7.00 -8.34 10.12
C LYS A 196 -6.49 -9.21 11.27
N ASP A 197 -6.64 -10.51 11.19
CA ASP A 197 -6.27 -11.41 12.29
C ASP A 197 -4.75 -11.54 12.48
N ALA A 198 -3.95 -11.12 11.51
CA ALA A 198 -2.49 -11.20 11.54
C ALA A 198 -1.80 -10.02 10.84
N SER A 199 -1.91 -8.80 11.37
CA SER A 199 -0.99 -7.72 10.93
C SER A 199 0.38 -7.94 11.57
N SER A 200 1.34 -8.48 10.81
CA SER A 200 2.70 -8.78 11.27
C SER A 200 3.59 -7.53 11.44
N TRP A 201 3.16 -6.36 10.94
CA TRP A 201 4.02 -5.17 10.85
C TRP A 201 3.65 -4.04 11.81
N PHE A 202 2.42 -3.97 12.30
CA PHE A 202 1.98 -2.90 13.17
C PHE A 202 2.07 -3.29 14.65
N THR A 203 3.06 -2.73 15.36
CA THR A 203 3.33 -2.99 16.79
C THR A 203 2.71 -1.93 17.72
N GLY A 204 1.72 -1.16 17.24
CA GLY A 204 1.06 -0.13 18.03
C GLY A 204 1.62 1.29 17.81
N CYS A 205 1.01 2.26 18.51
CA CYS A 205 1.39 3.68 18.41
C CYS A 205 2.50 4.03 19.43
N ASN A 206 3.63 3.33 19.31
CA ASN A 206 4.83 3.47 20.16
C ASN A 206 5.74 4.64 19.70
N GLU A 207 6.88 4.81 20.33
CA GLU A 207 7.84 5.88 20.01
C GLU A 207 8.35 5.81 18.57
N LYS A 208 8.70 4.60 18.08
CA LYS A 208 9.10 4.36 16.70
C LYS A 208 8.02 4.83 15.72
N TYR A 209 6.75 4.55 16.01
CA TYR A 209 5.65 5.00 15.16
C TYR A 209 5.64 6.52 14.96
N PHE A 210 5.81 7.33 16.04
CA PHE A 210 5.84 8.78 15.91
C PHE A 210 7.10 9.29 15.23
N PHE A 211 8.23 8.66 15.47
CA PHE A 211 9.47 8.96 14.78
C PHE A 211 9.32 8.71 13.26
N ASP A 212 8.87 7.53 12.86
CA ASP A 212 8.64 7.16 11.45
C ASP A 212 7.63 8.11 10.77
N ARG A 213 6.58 8.50 11.50
CA ARG A 213 5.62 9.50 11.00
C ARG A 213 6.25 10.87 10.83
N GLY A 214 7.20 11.25 11.65
CA GLY A 214 7.99 12.46 11.47
C GLY A 214 8.79 12.45 10.17
N ALA A 215 9.51 11.36 9.90
CA ALA A 215 10.20 11.15 8.63
C ALA A 215 9.23 11.26 7.44
N LEU A 216 8.09 10.58 7.51
CA LEU A 216 7.05 10.61 6.47
C LEU A 216 6.53 12.01 6.18
N MET A 217 6.36 12.88 7.20
CA MET A 217 5.90 14.26 6.99
C MET A 217 6.87 15.07 6.12
N GLY A 218 8.17 14.78 6.19
CA GLY A 218 9.19 15.41 5.34
C GLY A 218 8.98 15.10 3.85
N TYR A 219 8.59 13.89 3.53
CA TYR A 219 8.34 13.43 2.15
C TYR A 219 6.95 13.84 1.64
N LEU A 220 5.92 13.73 2.48
CA LEU A 220 4.56 14.09 2.07
C LEU A 220 4.36 15.61 1.90
N PHE A 221 4.97 16.41 2.78
CA PHE A 221 4.75 17.86 2.85
C PHE A 221 6.07 18.65 2.85
N PRO A 222 6.88 18.56 1.79
CA PRO A 222 8.23 19.15 1.76
C PRO A 222 8.23 20.68 1.95
N LYS A 223 7.13 21.38 1.63
CA LYS A 223 7.00 22.84 1.79
C LYS A 223 6.68 23.26 3.24
N MET A 224 6.07 22.40 4.06
CA MET A 224 5.66 22.72 5.44
C MET A 224 5.78 21.52 6.40
N PRO A 225 6.91 20.78 6.40
CA PRO A 225 7.01 19.52 7.11
C PRO A 225 6.89 19.65 8.63
N HIS A 226 7.47 20.70 9.21
CA HIS A 226 7.41 20.97 10.64
C HIS A 226 5.98 21.26 11.13
N LEU A 227 5.23 22.07 10.35
CA LEU A 227 3.83 22.37 10.66
C LEU A 227 2.98 21.10 10.62
N MET A 228 3.18 20.26 9.61
CA MET A 228 2.43 19.00 9.47
C MET A 228 2.80 17.98 10.54
N ALA A 229 4.08 17.90 10.93
CA ALA A 229 4.52 17.06 12.04
C ALA A 229 3.87 17.50 13.37
N LEU A 230 3.88 18.80 13.66
CA LEU A 230 3.23 19.37 14.84
C LEU A 230 1.71 19.11 14.81
N TYR A 231 1.05 19.40 13.69
CA TYR A 231 -0.38 19.17 13.52
C TYR A 231 -0.75 17.71 13.79
N PHE A 232 -0.01 16.76 13.21
CA PHE A 232 -0.24 15.33 13.42
C PHE A 232 -0.03 14.92 14.88
N ALA A 233 1.05 15.37 15.53
CA ALA A 233 1.35 15.03 16.92
C ALA A 233 0.28 15.52 17.89
N VAL A 234 -0.23 16.75 17.68
CA VAL A 234 -1.26 17.38 18.56
C VAL A 234 -2.64 16.76 18.31
N ASN A 235 -3.02 16.53 17.03
CA ASN A 235 -4.35 16.04 16.67
C ASN A 235 -4.46 14.52 16.63
N PHE A 236 -3.48 13.80 17.20
CA PHE A 236 -3.49 12.34 17.23
C PHE A 236 -4.59 11.81 18.17
N LYS A 237 -5.52 11.00 17.61
CA LYS A 237 -6.74 10.56 18.31
C LYS A 237 -6.72 9.07 18.71
N LYS A 238 -5.73 8.30 18.28
CA LYS A 238 -5.64 6.89 18.66
C LYS A 238 -5.07 6.74 20.07
N GLU A 239 -5.38 5.63 20.73
CA GLU A 239 -4.82 5.29 22.03
C GLU A 239 -3.30 5.17 21.97
N THR A 240 -2.62 5.81 22.91
CA THR A 240 -1.18 5.76 23.08
C THR A 240 -0.81 6.30 24.45
N ASP A 241 0.17 5.68 25.10
CA ASP A 241 0.73 6.14 26.39
C ASP A 241 1.73 7.30 26.21
N ILE A 242 2.06 7.65 24.96
CA ILE A 242 3.04 8.68 24.64
C ILE A 242 2.42 10.07 24.80
N ARG A 243 2.93 10.85 25.75
CA ARG A 243 2.47 12.23 26.01
C ARG A 243 2.70 13.13 24.79
N CYS A 244 1.84 14.12 24.59
CA CYS A 244 1.87 15.03 23.43
C CYS A 244 3.26 15.68 23.21
N LYS A 245 3.92 16.16 24.28
CA LYS A 245 5.28 16.74 24.18
C LYS A 245 6.30 15.75 23.62
N LYS A 246 6.29 14.48 24.07
CA LYS A 246 7.19 13.43 23.56
C LYS A 246 6.85 13.08 22.10
N ARG A 247 5.56 13.02 21.73
CA ARG A 247 5.15 12.82 20.32
C ARG A 247 5.72 13.90 19.42
N ILE A 248 5.64 15.17 19.82
CA ILE A 248 6.21 16.30 19.06
C ILE A 248 7.73 16.13 18.92
N SER A 249 8.44 15.84 20.01
CA SER A 249 9.89 15.63 20.00
C SER A 249 10.27 14.52 19.03
N LEU A 250 9.63 13.35 19.12
CA LEU A 250 9.88 12.19 18.26
C LEU A 250 9.61 12.50 16.78
N MET A 251 8.52 13.20 16.47
CA MET A 251 8.21 13.57 15.09
C MET A 251 9.20 14.58 14.52
N LEU A 252 9.67 15.54 15.32
CA LEU A 252 10.71 16.48 14.86
C LEU A 252 12.08 15.78 14.71
N ALA A 253 12.39 14.81 15.57
CA ALA A 253 13.57 13.97 15.42
C ALA A 253 13.50 13.13 14.14
N GLY A 254 12.39 12.43 13.93
CA GLY A 254 12.16 11.65 12.73
C GLY A 254 12.19 12.48 11.44
N LEU A 255 11.68 13.70 11.46
CA LEU A 255 11.76 14.63 10.34
C LEU A 255 13.22 14.96 9.97
N ARG A 256 14.11 15.15 10.95
CA ARG A 256 15.54 15.36 10.72
C ARG A 256 16.22 14.09 10.21
N ALA A 257 15.93 12.96 10.86
CA ALA A 257 16.48 11.65 10.53
C ALA A 257 16.07 11.17 9.12
N GLY A 258 14.84 11.46 8.71
CA GLY A 258 14.31 11.10 7.38
C GLY A 258 15.13 11.65 6.21
N LYS A 259 15.74 12.82 6.38
CA LYS A 259 16.65 13.42 5.36
C LYS A 259 17.94 12.63 5.17
N LYS A 260 18.36 11.88 6.19
CA LYS A 260 19.61 11.10 6.21
C LYS A 260 19.36 9.60 6.19
N LEU A 261 18.10 9.15 6.14
CA LEU A 261 17.68 7.75 6.22
C LEU A 261 18.16 7.04 7.50
N ILE A 262 18.22 7.76 8.62
CA ILE A 262 18.60 7.20 9.92
C ILE A 262 17.40 6.45 10.52
N PRO A 263 17.51 5.16 10.88
CA PRO A 263 16.44 4.39 11.50
C PRO A 263 16.23 4.79 12.97
N TYR A 264 15.04 4.49 13.53
CA TYR A 264 14.73 4.75 14.92
C TYR A 264 15.67 4.03 15.89
N SER A 265 16.13 2.83 15.57
CA SER A 265 17.07 2.06 16.41
C SER A 265 18.40 2.80 16.65
N GLU A 266 18.93 3.44 15.62
CA GLU A 266 20.17 4.23 15.73
C GLU A 266 19.94 5.51 16.53
N TYR A 267 18.86 6.23 16.24
CA TYR A 267 18.47 7.43 17.00
C TYR A 267 18.25 7.16 18.50
N SER A 268 17.59 6.06 18.87
CA SER A 268 17.30 5.73 20.27
C SER A 268 18.55 5.36 21.07
N THR A 269 19.60 4.87 20.42
CA THR A 269 20.87 4.55 21.05
C THR A 269 21.65 5.83 21.40
N GLU A 270 21.60 6.84 20.52
CA GLU A 270 22.25 8.14 20.77
C GLU A 270 21.59 8.95 21.91
N GLU A 271 20.27 8.84 22.12
CA GLU A 271 19.58 9.49 23.25
C GLU A 271 19.86 8.80 24.61
N SER A 272 20.38 7.57 24.60
CA SER A 272 20.62 6.77 25.82
C SER A 272 22.06 6.86 26.33
N THR A 273 22.95 7.50 25.58
CA THR A 273 24.35 7.80 25.90
C THR A 273 24.53 9.27 26.23
#